data_6e15f8d53f0f9cf49e620421a4b590f0
#
_entry.id   6e15f8d53f0f9cf49e620421a4b590f0
#
_cell.length_a   1.000
_cell.length_b   1.000
_cell.length_c   1.000
_cell.angle_alpha   90.00
_cell.angle_beta   90.00
_cell.angle_gamma   90.00
#
_symmetry.space_group_name_H-M   'P 1'
#
loop_
_entity.id
_entity.type
_entity.pdbx_description
1 polymer ?
#
loop_
_entity_poly.entity_id
_entity_poly.type
_entity_poly.pdbx_seq_one_letter_code
_entity_poly.pdbx_strand_id
1 'polypeptide(L)'
;MNELPLHIDVNSVKDLLDSGEDFLLLDCREPQEHALARIEGAKLVPMQEIASRLAELEAHRQRRIVVHCHHGGRSLKVTTWLRSQGFAKTQNMSGGIDTWALLVDTSLPRY
;
A
#
# COMPACT_ATOMS: atom_id res chain seq x y z
N MET A 1 3.25 21.12 10.56
CA MET A 1 3.16 19.68 10.78
C MET A 1 2.62 19.02 9.54
N ASN A 2 3.36 18.07 9.02
CA ASN A 2 2.99 17.42 7.76
C ASN A 2 2.66 15.95 7.98
N GLU A 3 1.84 15.71 8.99
CA GLU A 3 1.39 14.37 9.29
C GLU A 3 0.26 13.98 8.36
N LEU A 4 0.46 12.89 7.62
CA LEU A 4 -0.58 12.37 6.74
C LEU A 4 -1.58 11.56 7.56
N PRO A 5 -2.87 11.59 7.19
CA PRO A 5 -3.86 10.72 7.82
C PRO A 5 -3.45 9.26 7.74
N LEU A 6 -3.86 8.46 8.71
CA LEU A 6 -3.57 7.03 8.73
C LEU A 6 -4.14 6.32 7.50
N HIS A 7 -5.33 6.72 7.08
CA HIS A 7 -6.02 6.11 5.94
C HIS A 7 -6.05 7.03 4.73
N ILE A 8 -6.00 6.42 3.55
CA ILE A 8 -6.18 7.11 2.27
C ILE A 8 -7.14 6.26 1.42
N ASP A 9 -8.08 6.90 0.74
CA ASP A 9 -9.03 6.15 -0.08
C ASP A 9 -8.48 5.80 -1.46
N VAL A 10 -9.12 4.85 -2.14
CA VAL A 10 -8.65 4.36 -3.44
C VAL A 10 -8.63 5.44 -4.51
N ASN A 11 -9.59 6.37 -4.49
CA ASN A 11 -9.63 7.43 -5.50
C ASN A 11 -8.45 8.40 -5.32
N SER A 12 -8.10 8.70 -4.08
CA SER A 12 -6.94 9.54 -3.79
C SER A 12 -5.63 8.86 -4.21
N VAL A 13 -5.53 7.54 -4.03
CA VAL A 13 -4.35 6.79 -4.49
C VAL A 13 -4.28 6.81 -6.02
N LYS A 14 -5.42 6.66 -6.69
CA LYS A 14 -5.47 6.77 -8.15
C LYS A 14 -4.97 8.14 -8.62
N ASP A 15 -5.37 9.21 -7.93
CA ASP A 15 -4.91 10.56 -8.24
C ASP A 15 -3.39 10.69 -8.07
N LEU A 16 -2.82 10.08 -7.04
CA LEU A 16 -1.37 10.09 -6.84
C LEU A 16 -0.65 9.38 -7.98
N LEU A 17 -1.17 8.25 -8.44
CA LEU A 17 -0.59 7.52 -9.56
C LEU A 17 -0.68 8.33 -10.85
N ASP A 18 -1.83 8.94 -11.10
CA ASP A 18 -2.07 9.71 -12.33
C ASP A 18 -1.23 11.00 -12.39
N SER A 19 -0.97 11.61 -11.23
CA SER A 19 -0.20 12.85 -11.18
C SER A 19 1.32 12.64 -11.23
N GLY A 20 1.77 11.38 -11.18
CA GLY A 20 3.20 11.07 -11.17
C GLY A 20 3.88 11.40 -9.85
N GLU A 21 3.11 11.47 -8.76
CA GLU A 21 3.61 11.75 -7.42
C GLU A 21 4.68 10.72 -7.01
N ASP A 22 5.73 11.17 -6.33
CA ASP A 22 6.78 10.29 -5.85
C ASP A 22 6.31 9.59 -4.56
N PHE A 23 5.86 8.35 -4.70
CA PHE A 23 5.49 7.54 -3.55
C PHE A 23 5.70 6.05 -3.86
N LEU A 24 5.79 5.24 -2.82
CA LEU A 24 5.86 3.79 -2.96
C LEU A 24 4.47 3.20 -2.70
N LEU A 25 3.97 2.42 -3.66
CA LEU A 25 2.77 1.61 -3.45
C LEU A 25 3.23 0.21 -3.04
N LEU A 26 2.90 -0.19 -1.82
CA LEU A 26 3.37 -1.42 -1.22
C LEU A 26 2.22 -2.43 -1.09
N ASP A 27 2.38 -3.59 -1.73
CA ASP A 27 1.45 -4.69 -1.63
C ASP A 27 1.97 -5.68 -0.58
N CYS A 28 1.24 -5.82 0.54
CA CYS A 28 1.68 -6.70 1.62
C CYS A 28 0.94 -8.04 1.65
N ARG A 29 0.29 -8.41 0.54
CA ARG A 29 -0.40 -9.69 0.39
C ARG A 29 0.58 -10.81 0.09
N GLU A 30 0.05 -12.02 -0.08
CA GLU A 30 0.86 -13.18 -0.46
C GLU A 30 1.16 -13.18 -1.96
N PRO A 31 2.25 -13.83 -2.39
CA PRO A 31 2.62 -13.87 -3.82
C PRO A 31 1.52 -14.39 -4.73
N GLN A 32 0.75 -15.39 -4.30
CA GLN A 32 -0.33 -15.92 -5.13
C GLN A 32 -1.47 -14.92 -5.31
N GLU A 33 -1.71 -14.04 -4.33
CA GLU A 33 -2.69 -12.97 -4.47
C GLU A 33 -2.21 -11.93 -5.49
N HIS A 34 -0.94 -11.57 -5.40
CA HIS A 34 -0.32 -10.62 -6.32
C HIS A 34 -0.34 -11.14 -7.76
N ALA A 35 -0.14 -12.44 -7.93
CA ALA A 35 -0.20 -13.07 -9.26
C ALA A 35 -1.63 -13.07 -9.80
N LEU A 36 -2.62 -13.22 -8.94
CA LEU A 36 -4.04 -13.27 -9.34
C LEU A 36 -4.55 -11.89 -9.76
N ALA A 37 -4.25 -10.87 -9.00
CA ALA A 37 -4.68 -9.49 -9.26
C ALA A 37 -3.73 -8.53 -8.57
N ARG A 38 -3.26 -7.50 -9.28
CA ARG A 38 -2.35 -6.52 -8.69
C ARG A 38 -2.59 -5.14 -9.29
N ILE A 39 -2.21 -4.13 -8.53
CA ILE A 39 -2.18 -2.75 -9.02
C ILE A 39 -0.82 -2.56 -9.69
N GLU A 40 -0.82 -2.06 -10.92
CA GLU A 40 0.40 -1.85 -11.68
C GLU A 40 1.35 -0.92 -10.92
N GLY A 41 2.62 -1.30 -10.85
CA GLY A 41 3.65 -0.51 -10.17
C GLY A 41 3.79 -0.82 -8.69
N ALA A 42 2.94 -1.64 -8.10
CA ALA A 42 3.06 -2.00 -6.69
C ALA A 42 4.26 -2.93 -6.45
N LYS A 43 4.98 -2.66 -5.35
CA LYS A 43 6.07 -3.53 -4.89
C LYS A 43 5.49 -4.55 -3.92
N LEU A 44 5.72 -5.82 -4.18
CA LEU A 44 5.25 -6.88 -3.30
C LEU A 44 6.29 -7.17 -2.21
N VAL A 45 5.86 -6.99 -0.96
CA VAL A 45 6.60 -7.48 0.22
C VAL A 45 5.55 -8.07 1.15
N PRO A 46 5.41 -9.39 1.19
CA PRO A 46 4.40 -10.02 2.06
C PRO A 46 4.53 -9.58 3.51
N MET A 47 3.40 -9.48 4.19
CA MET A 47 3.36 -8.94 5.56
C MET A 47 4.37 -9.63 6.49
N GLN A 48 4.52 -10.96 6.39
CA GLN A 48 5.43 -11.70 7.25
C GLN A 48 6.90 -11.39 6.98
N GLU A 49 7.22 -10.81 5.82
CA GLU A 49 8.58 -10.51 5.41
C GLU A 49 8.97 -9.05 5.60
N ILE A 50 8.03 -8.20 5.99
CA ILE A 50 8.30 -6.75 6.10
C ILE A 50 9.48 -6.48 7.04
N ALA A 51 9.46 -7.07 8.22
CA ALA A 51 10.53 -6.83 9.21
C ALA A 51 11.90 -7.28 8.70
N SER A 52 11.98 -8.46 8.10
CA SER A 52 13.25 -8.99 7.60
C SER A 52 13.74 -8.28 6.33
N ARG A 53 12.84 -7.62 5.62
CA ARG A 53 13.15 -6.91 4.38
C ARG A 53 13.09 -5.39 4.53
N LEU A 54 13.11 -4.90 5.76
CA LEU A 54 12.97 -3.47 6.02
C LEU A 54 14.04 -2.63 5.31
N ALA A 55 15.24 -3.18 5.13
CA ALA A 55 16.31 -2.49 4.42
C ALA A 55 15.93 -2.10 2.99
N GLU A 56 15.05 -2.87 2.34
CA GLU A 56 14.58 -2.55 0.99
C GLU A 56 13.70 -1.30 0.95
N LEU A 57 13.16 -0.91 2.10
CA LEU A 57 12.27 0.25 2.21
C LEU A 57 13.00 1.50 2.71
N GLU A 58 14.26 1.35 3.09
CA GLU A 58 15.02 2.42 3.76
C GLU A 58 15.07 3.73 2.95
N ALA A 59 15.20 3.63 1.62
CA ALA A 59 15.21 4.79 0.74
C ALA A 59 13.90 5.58 0.77
N HIS A 60 12.83 4.97 1.27
CA HIS A 60 11.50 5.58 1.32
C HIS A 60 11.12 6.08 2.71
N ARG A 61 12.07 6.07 3.67
CA ARG A 61 11.77 6.42 5.07
C ARG A 61 11.14 7.80 5.22
N GLN A 62 11.59 8.76 4.43
CA GLN A 62 11.10 10.14 4.46
C GLN A 62 10.03 10.42 3.40
N ARG A 63 9.66 9.41 2.62
CA ARG A 63 8.72 9.54 1.52
C ARG A 63 7.38 8.93 1.87
N ARG A 64 6.37 9.26 1.07
CA ARG A 64 5.05 8.65 1.23
C ARG A 64 5.10 7.18 0.82
N ILE A 65 4.54 6.32 1.67
CA ILE A 65 4.29 4.92 1.35
C ILE A 65 2.79 4.67 1.52
N VAL A 66 2.17 4.06 0.53
CA VAL A 66 0.76 3.62 0.62
C VAL A 66 0.77 2.10 0.63
N VAL A 67 0.21 1.50 1.67
CA VAL A 67 0.19 0.04 1.83
C VAL A 67 -1.22 -0.46 1.53
N HIS A 68 -1.33 -1.54 0.75
CA HIS A 68 -2.61 -2.18 0.53
C HIS A 68 -2.54 -3.69 0.72
N CYS A 69 -3.69 -4.27 1.01
CA CYS A 69 -3.88 -5.72 1.02
C CYS A 69 -5.20 -6.04 0.35
N HIS A 70 -5.89 -7.13 0.72
CA HIS A 70 -7.17 -7.49 0.10
C HIS A 70 -8.28 -6.51 0.50
N HIS A 71 -8.51 -6.33 1.81
CA HIS A 71 -9.59 -5.49 2.35
C HIS A 71 -9.12 -4.37 3.27
N GLY A 72 -7.87 -4.31 3.64
CA GLY A 72 -7.32 -3.24 4.47
C GLY A 72 -6.85 -3.63 5.87
N GLY A 73 -7.13 -4.85 6.33
CA GLY A 73 -6.76 -5.28 7.69
C GLY A 73 -5.27 -5.56 7.87
N ARG A 74 -4.69 -6.36 6.97
CA ARG A 74 -3.25 -6.65 7.00
C ARG A 74 -2.43 -5.40 6.76
N SER A 75 -2.87 -4.57 5.80
CA SER A 75 -2.16 -3.35 5.47
C SER A 75 -2.23 -2.32 6.58
N LEU A 76 -3.31 -2.29 7.37
CA LEU A 76 -3.38 -1.42 8.54
C LEU A 76 -2.31 -1.80 9.57
N LYS A 77 -2.13 -3.10 9.81
CA LYS A 77 -1.09 -3.58 10.73
C LYS A 77 0.30 -3.19 10.23
N VAL A 78 0.56 -3.38 8.95
CA VAL A 78 1.85 -3.01 8.34
C VAL A 78 2.08 -1.51 8.44
N THR A 79 1.06 -0.70 8.12
CA THR A 79 1.15 0.75 8.19
C THR A 79 1.50 1.21 9.60
N THR A 80 0.78 0.69 10.60
CA THR A 80 1.01 1.04 12.00
C THR A 80 2.42 0.68 12.44
N TRP A 81 2.86 -0.53 12.07
CA TRP A 81 4.21 -0.97 12.43
C TRP A 81 5.28 -0.12 11.75
N LEU A 82 5.14 0.17 10.45
CA LEU A 82 6.10 1.02 9.74
C LEU A 82 6.18 2.41 10.35
N ARG A 83 5.06 3.00 10.73
CA ARG A 83 5.07 4.29 11.43
C ARG A 83 5.88 4.21 12.72
N SER A 84 5.75 3.10 13.47
CA SER A 84 6.51 2.91 14.70
C SER A 84 8.01 2.76 14.45
N GLN A 85 8.40 2.39 13.23
CA GLN A 85 9.80 2.24 12.83
C GLN A 85 10.38 3.50 12.18
N GLY A 86 9.64 4.60 12.21
CA GLY A 86 10.12 5.88 11.69
C GLY A 86 9.69 6.21 10.26
N PHE A 87 8.84 5.39 9.66
CA PHE A 87 8.27 5.68 8.34
C PHE A 87 6.98 6.48 8.53
N ALA A 88 7.13 7.75 8.89
CA ALA A 88 6.03 8.59 9.37
C ALA A 88 4.97 8.90 8.31
N LYS A 89 5.33 8.81 7.02
CA LYS A 89 4.42 9.14 5.92
C LYS A 89 3.79 7.91 5.30
N THR A 90 3.64 6.83 6.06
CA THR A 90 3.00 5.60 5.59
C THR A 90 1.51 5.66 5.87
N GLN A 91 0.71 5.30 4.86
CA GLN A 91 -0.75 5.32 4.94
C GLN A 91 -1.32 3.97 4.52
N ASN A 92 -2.48 3.63 5.10
CA ASN A 92 -3.24 2.43 4.73
C ASN A 92 -4.28 2.78 3.67
N MET A 93 -4.28 2.08 2.54
CA MET A 93 -5.32 2.25 1.53
C MET A 93 -6.59 1.54 2.00
N SER A 94 -7.59 2.32 2.38
CA SER A 94 -8.86 1.80 2.90
C SER A 94 -9.58 0.95 1.87
N GLY A 95 -10.08 -0.20 2.31
CA GLY A 95 -10.82 -1.12 1.44
C GLY A 95 -9.95 -2.02 0.58
N GLY A 96 -8.65 -1.76 0.51
CA GLY A 96 -7.69 -2.60 -0.20
C GLY A 96 -7.95 -2.72 -1.69
N ILE A 97 -7.36 -3.76 -2.28
CA ILE A 97 -7.51 -4.00 -3.73
C ILE A 97 -8.96 -4.37 -4.09
N ASP A 98 -9.74 -4.89 -3.14
CA ASP A 98 -11.15 -5.18 -3.41
C ASP A 98 -11.93 -3.91 -3.75
N THR A 99 -11.78 -2.86 -2.95
CA THR A 99 -12.40 -1.56 -3.25
C THR A 99 -11.80 -0.92 -4.49
N TRP A 100 -10.50 -1.07 -4.70
CA TRP A 100 -9.84 -0.62 -5.91
C TRP A 100 -10.48 -1.24 -7.16
N ALA A 101 -10.75 -2.55 -7.14
CA ALA A 101 -11.38 -3.25 -8.24
C ALA A 101 -12.82 -2.79 -8.47
N LEU A 102 -13.52 -2.40 -7.42
CA LEU A 102 -14.90 -1.92 -7.53
C LEU A 102 -15.00 -0.51 -8.10
N LEU A 103 -14.11 0.38 -7.68
CA LEU A 103 -14.25 1.82 -7.93
C LEU A 103 -13.24 2.40 -8.92
N VAL A 104 -12.08 1.78 -9.09
CA VAL A 104 -10.99 2.35 -9.88
C VAL A 104 -10.70 1.52 -11.12
N ASP A 105 -10.47 0.23 -10.97
CA ASP A 105 -10.12 -0.64 -12.11
C ASP A 105 -11.01 -1.88 -12.10
N THR A 106 -12.15 -1.77 -12.76
CA THR A 106 -13.15 -2.83 -12.80
C THR A 106 -12.74 -4.02 -13.67
N SER A 107 -11.59 -3.95 -14.33
CA SER A 107 -11.04 -5.08 -15.09
C SER A 107 -10.32 -6.07 -14.21
N LEU A 108 -9.96 -5.70 -12.97
CA LEU A 108 -9.27 -6.60 -12.06
C LEU A 108 -10.22 -7.68 -11.53
N PRO A 109 -9.75 -8.94 -11.43
CA PRO A 109 -10.55 -9.97 -10.79
C PRO A 109 -10.72 -9.66 -9.31
N ARG A 110 -11.91 -9.94 -8.80
CA ARG A 110 -12.18 -9.91 -7.37
C ARG A 110 -12.09 -11.34 -6.83
N TYR A 111 -11.51 -11.48 -5.63
CA TYR A 111 -11.31 -12.82 -5.07
C TYR A 111 -11.67 -12.92 -3.60
#